data_eb9385c24037aa989b82aa086931a4e6
#
_entry.id   eb9385c24037aa989b82aa086931a4e6
#
_cell.length_a   1.000
_cell.length_b   1.000
_cell.length_c   1.000
_cell.angle_alpha   90.00
_cell.angle_beta   90.00
_cell.angle_gamma   90.00
#
_symmetry.space_group_name_H-M   'P 1'
#
loop_
_entity.id
_entity.type
_entity.pdbx_description
1 polymer ?
#
loop_
_entity_poly.entity_id
_entity_poly.type
_entity_poly.pdbx_seq_one_letter_code
_entity_poly.pdbx_strand_id
1 'polypeptide(L)'
;MEIIEGNLIDIENREFYPCAISISEGKIINIERNSNSYDQYISPGFIDAHVHVESSMLMPVEFSKLVIPNGTVGVVADPHEIANVLGVEGVELMVNNGKKAPLKFFWGIPSCVPATSFDKPGSILSIEDTDKLAKTGKFTMLSEVMDVPGVINNDPDVIGKIEIAKKY
;
A
#
# COMPACT_ATOMS: atom_id res chain seq x y z
N MET A 1 26.54 -12.67 -10.22
CA MET A 1 25.84 -12.04 -11.36
C MET A 1 24.83 -13.03 -11.86
N GLU A 2 23.61 -12.64 -11.98
CA GLU A 2 22.47 -13.42 -12.49
C GLU A 2 22.00 -12.80 -13.80
N ILE A 3 21.54 -13.61 -14.75
CA ILE A 3 21.00 -13.14 -16.02
C ILE A 3 19.58 -13.72 -16.17
N ILE A 4 18.62 -12.88 -16.44
CA ILE A 4 17.23 -13.25 -16.75
C ILE A 4 16.96 -12.86 -18.20
N GLU A 5 16.43 -13.78 -18.98
CA GLU A 5 16.11 -13.55 -20.39
C GLU A 5 14.61 -13.70 -20.64
N GLY A 6 14.06 -12.86 -21.53
CA GLY A 6 12.65 -12.88 -21.86
C GLY A 6 12.21 -11.63 -22.64
N ASN A 7 10.91 -11.52 -22.89
CA ASN A 7 10.32 -10.33 -23.47
C ASN A 7 10.03 -9.31 -22.36
N LEU A 8 10.81 -8.25 -22.26
CA LEU A 8 10.57 -7.19 -21.28
C LEU A 8 9.35 -6.38 -21.65
N ILE A 9 8.45 -6.20 -20.68
CA ILE A 9 7.35 -5.23 -20.75
C ILE A 9 7.88 -3.90 -20.22
N ASP A 10 8.22 -3.01 -21.13
CA ASP A 10 8.67 -1.64 -20.82
C ASP A 10 7.47 -0.72 -20.66
N ILE A 11 7.08 -0.49 -19.40
CA ILE A 11 5.90 0.29 -19.06
C ILE A 11 6.10 1.78 -19.41
N GLU A 12 7.32 2.30 -19.26
CA GLU A 12 7.62 3.71 -19.50
C GLU A 12 7.53 4.05 -20.97
N ASN A 13 8.12 3.20 -21.83
CA ASN A 13 8.10 3.38 -23.27
C ASN A 13 6.88 2.75 -23.96
N ARG A 14 6.05 2.01 -23.21
CA ARG A 14 4.84 1.33 -23.71
C ARG A 14 5.14 0.35 -24.86
N GLU A 15 6.22 -0.38 -24.73
CA GLU A 15 6.64 -1.39 -25.71
C GLU A 15 7.03 -2.69 -25.01
N PHE A 16 7.22 -3.75 -25.77
CA PHE A 16 7.85 -4.97 -25.29
C PHE A 16 8.89 -5.44 -26.32
N TYR A 17 9.98 -6.00 -25.82
CA TYR A 17 11.08 -6.47 -26.64
C TYR A 17 11.87 -7.59 -25.98
N PRO A 18 12.48 -8.50 -26.75
CA PRO A 18 13.36 -9.52 -26.21
C PRO A 18 14.64 -8.91 -25.64
N CYS A 19 15.06 -9.34 -24.47
CA CYS A 19 16.27 -8.85 -23.82
C CYS A 19 16.89 -9.86 -22.86
N ALA A 20 18.11 -9.54 -22.45
CA ALA A 20 18.81 -10.12 -21.30
C ALA A 20 18.99 -9.05 -20.22
N ILE A 21 18.56 -9.34 -19.00
CA ILE A 21 18.69 -8.45 -17.83
C ILE A 21 19.78 -9.01 -16.94
N SER A 22 20.82 -8.23 -16.70
CA SER A 22 21.91 -8.59 -15.80
C SER A 22 21.63 -8.02 -14.39
N ILE A 23 21.72 -8.89 -13.38
CA ILE A 23 21.47 -8.54 -11.99
C ILE A 23 22.74 -8.81 -11.17
N SER A 24 23.12 -7.84 -10.35
CA SER A 24 24.20 -7.99 -9.37
C SER A 24 23.79 -7.35 -8.04
N GLU A 25 24.01 -8.04 -6.95
CA GLU A 25 23.68 -7.58 -5.60
C GLU A 25 22.21 -7.10 -5.45
N GLY A 26 21.27 -7.82 -6.11
CA GLY A 26 19.85 -7.51 -6.07
C GLY A 26 19.43 -6.26 -6.87
N LYS A 27 20.32 -5.75 -7.74
CA LYS A 27 20.05 -4.60 -8.62
C LYS A 27 20.21 -4.96 -10.07
N ILE A 28 19.33 -4.42 -10.91
CA ILE A 28 19.50 -4.45 -12.36
C ILE A 28 20.68 -3.54 -12.72
N ILE A 29 21.69 -4.10 -13.37
CA ILE A 29 22.90 -3.36 -13.78
C ILE A 29 22.96 -3.14 -15.29
N ASN A 30 22.25 -3.95 -16.08
CA ASN A 30 22.18 -3.81 -17.52
C ASN A 30 20.89 -4.43 -18.06
N ILE A 31 20.35 -3.87 -19.13
CA ILE A 31 19.27 -4.43 -19.95
C ILE A 31 19.74 -4.36 -21.40
N GLU A 32 20.00 -5.52 -21.99
CA GLU A 32 20.51 -5.63 -23.36
C GLU A 32 19.41 -6.20 -24.26
N ARG A 33 18.96 -5.40 -25.24
CA ARG A 33 18.02 -5.87 -26.27
C ARG A 33 18.72 -6.89 -27.17
N ASN A 34 17.99 -7.92 -27.56
CA ASN A 34 18.48 -8.92 -28.52
C ASN A 34 17.39 -9.28 -29.52
N SER A 35 17.68 -10.25 -30.40
CA SER A 35 16.75 -10.74 -31.42
C SER A 35 16.28 -12.17 -31.16
N ASN A 36 16.46 -12.67 -29.93
CA ASN A 36 16.03 -14.01 -29.56
C ASN A 36 14.51 -14.08 -29.45
N SER A 37 13.98 -15.28 -29.54
CA SER A 37 12.55 -15.54 -29.37
C SER A 37 12.33 -16.18 -27.99
N TYR A 38 11.45 -15.59 -27.18
CA TYR A 38 11.12 -16.10 -25.84
C TYR A 38 9.61 -16.26 -25.71
N ASP A 39 9.18 -17.32 -25.05
CA ASP A 39 7.78 -17.54 -24.70
C ASP A 39 7.39 -16.83 -23.38
N GLN A 40 8.39 -16.36 -22.62
CA GLN A 40 8.22 -15.75 -21.31
C GLN A 40 8.27 -14.22 -21.41
N TYR A 41 7.50 -13.58 -20.51
CA TYR A 41 7.54 -12.13 -20.34
C TYR A 41 8.17 -11.78 -19.01
N ILE A 42 8.90 -10.67 -18.98
CA ILE A 42 9.46 -10.06 -17.78
C ILE A 42 8.74 -8.75 -17.54
N SER A 43 8.19 -8.56 -16.36
CA SER A 43 7.54 -7.31 -15.95
C SER A 43 8.04 -6.88 -14.59
N PRO A 44 7.93 -5.59 -14.24
CA PRO A 44 7.96 -5.18 -12.84
C PRO A 44 6.92 -5.95 -12.03
N GLY A 45 7.22 -6.20 -10.75
CA GLY A 45 6.24 -6.81 -9.86
C GLY A 45 5.01 -5.91 -9.68
N PHE A 46 3.85 -6.50 -9.41
CA PHE A 46 2.59 -5.78 -9.27
C PHE A 46 2.52 -5.02 -7.95
N ILE A 47 1.92 -3.84 -8.00
CA ILE A 47 1.54 -3.08 -6.81
C ILE A 47 0.01 -3.07 -6.75
N ASP A 48 -0.54 -3.61 -5.65
CA ASP A 48 -1.96 -3.46 -5.35
C ASP A 48 -2.19 -2.04 -4.82
N ALA A 49 -2.95 -1.25 -5.57
CA ALA A 49 -3.15 0.17 -5.29
C ALA A 49 -4.14 0.44 -4.14
N HIS A 50 -4.86 -0.56 -3.67
CA HIS A 50 -5.80 -0.41 -2.57
C HIS A 50 -6.15 -1.77 -1.95
N VAL A 51 -5.79 -1.98 -0.70
CA VAL A 51 -6.10 -3.22 0.01
C VAL A 51 -6.37 -3.00 1.50
N HIS A 52 -7.32 -3.76 2.02
CA HIS A 52 -7.53 -3.93 3.45
C HIS A 52 -7.01 -5.30 3.85
N VAL A 53 -5.81 -5.33 4.43
CA VAL A 53 -5.15 -6.59 4.81
C VAL A 53 -6.01 -7.39 5.78
N GLU A 54 -6.70 -6.70 6.68
CA GLU A 54 -7.59 -7.26 7.70
C GLU A 54 -8.75 -8.07 7.10
N SER A 55 -9.27 -7.63 5.95
CA SER A 55 -10.34 -8.33 5.22
C SER A 55 -9.94 -9.74 4.80
N SER A 56 -8.64 -10.00 4.66
CA SER A 56 -8.11 -11.35 4.41
C SER A 56 -8.07 -12.22 5.67
N MET A 57 -8.39 -11.67 6.85
CA MET A 57 -8.22 -12.29 8.18
C MET A 57 -6.77 -12.67 8.51
N LEU A 58 -5.81 -12.05 7.86
CA LEU A 58 -4.37 -12.31 8.05
C LEU A 58 -3.66 -11.07 8.60
N MET A 59 -2.58 -11.31 9.31
CA MET A 59 -1.62 -10.27 9.65
C MET A 59 -0.71 -9.98 8.44
N PRO A 60 -0.14 -8.77 8.31
CA PRO A 60 0.68 -8.38 7.17
C PRO A 60 1.79 -9.36 6.78
N VAL A 61 2.47 -9.98 7.74
CA VAL A 61 3.51 -10.99 7.45
C VAL A 61 2.90 -12.21 6.76
N GLU A 62 1.77 -12.72 7.24
CA GLU A 62 1.12 -13.89 6.64
C GLU A 62 0.48 -13.54 5.30
N PHE A 63 -0.13 -12.36 5.19
CA PHE A 63 -0.64 -11.85 3.93
C PHE A 63 0.46 -11.77 2.86
N SER A 64 1.66 -11.30 3.24
CA SER A 64 2.79 -11.20 2.30
C SER A 64 3.19 -12.56 1.71
N LYS A 65 3.15 -13.62 2.51
CA LYS A 65 3.45 -15.00 2.05
C LYS A 65 2.45 -15.50 1.01
N LEU A 66 1.22 -14.98 1.08
CA LEU A 66 0.16 -15.36 0.14
C LEU A 66 0.28 -14.62 -1.19
N VAL A 67 0.60 -13.31 -1.17
CA VAL A 67 0.52 -12.47 -2.37
C VAL A 67 1.81 -12.40 -3.18
N ILE A 68 2.98 -12.49 -2.52
CA ILE A 68 4.29 -12.43 -3.21
C ILE A 68 4.44 -13.54 -4.26
N PRO A 69 4.10 -14.81 -3.99
CA PRO A 69 4.19 -15.86 -5.01
C PRO A 69 3.32 -15.62 -6.25
N ASN A 70 2.33 -14.73 -6.13
CA ASN A 70 1.44 -14.33 -7.23
C ASN A 70 1.90 -13.04 -7.94
N GLY A 71 3.11 -12.55 -7.63
CA GLY A 71 3.73 -11.43 -8.31
C GLY A 71 3.51 -10.05 -7.67
N THR A 72 2.80 -9.95 -6.54
CA THR A 72 2.61 -8.68 -5.82
C THR A 72 3.84 -8.36 -4.98
N VAL A 73 4.47 -7.21 -5.25
CA VAL A 73 5.69 -6.76 -4.56
C VAL A 73 5.46 -5.57 -3.62
N GLY A 74 4.31 -4.93 -3.72
CA GLY A 74 3.92 -3.82 -2.88
C GLY A 74 2.41 -3.67 -2.80
N VAL A 75 1.93 -3.05 -1.74
CA VAL A 75 0.49 -2.77 -1.53
C VAL A 75 0.31 -1.40 -0.89
N VAL A 76 -0.74 -0.70 -1.32
CA VAL A 76 -1.25 0.50 -0.64
C VAL A 76 -2.33 0.02 0.32
N ALA A 77 -2.04 0.06 1.62
CA ALA A 77 -2.88 -0.55 2.65
C ALA A 77 -3.57 0.49 3.52
N ASP A 78 -4.87 0.31 3.68
CA ASP A 78 -5.72 1.11 4.58
C ASP A 78 -6.17 0.25 5.77
N PRO A 79 -5.62 0.45 6.99
CA PRO A 79 -5.93 -0.35 8.15
C PRO A 79 -7.15 0.17 8.94
N HIS A 80 -8.21 0.67 8.25
CA HIS A 80 -9.36 1.25 8.95
C HIS A 80 -10.24 0.21 9.64
N GLU A 81 -10.26 -1.03 9.16
CA GLU A 81 -11.07 -2.09 9.78
C GLU A 81 -10.56 -2.41 11.18
N ILE A 82 -9.25 -2.61 11.36
CA ILE A 82 -8.69 -2.81 12.69
C ILE A 82 -8.75 -1.52 13.52
N ALA A 83 -8.67 -0.35 12.88
CA ALA A 83 -8.84 0.92 13.57
C ALA A 83 -10.24 1.08 14.18
N ASN A 84 -11.29 0.58 13.52
CA ASN A 84 -12.65 0.54 14.08
C ASN A 84 -12.77 -0.35 15.33
N VAL A 85 -11.83 -1.26 15.57
CA VAL A 85 -11.81 -2.15 16.73
C VAL A 85 -10.89 -1.64 17.83
N LEU A 86 -9.65 -1.27 17.47
CA LEU A 86 -8.56 -0.97 18.38
C LEU A 86 -7.98 0.45 18.27
N GLY A 87 -8.54 1.30 17.41
CA GLY A 87 -8.05 2.67 17.22
C GLY A 87 -6.61 2.73 16.74
N VAL A 88 -5.88 3.71 17.26
CA VAL A 88 -4.45 3.93 16.95
C VAL A 88 -3.61 2.68 17.21
N GLU A 89 -3.88 1.94 18.28
CA GLU A 89 -3.13 0.72 18.62
C GLU A 89 -3.27 -0.35 17.54
N GLY A 90 -4.46 -0.48 16.95
CA GLY A 90 -4.70 -1.40 15.84
C GLY A 90 -3.90 -1.01 14.59
N VAL A 91 -3.90 0.27 14.23
CA VAL A 91 -3.11 0.80 13.12
C VAL A 91 -1.61 0.54 13.34
N GLU A 92 -1.11 0.85 14.54
CA GLU A 92 0.29 0.62 14.88
C GLU A 92 0.67 -0.87 14.88
N LEU A 93 -0.24 -1.74 15.31
CA LEU A 93 -0.06 -3.20 15.26
C LEU A 93 0.18 -3.67 13.81
N MET A 94 -0.66 -3.22 12.87
CA MET A 94 -0.52 -3.58 11.45
C MET A 94 0.77 -3.05 10.87
N VAL A 95 1.08 -1.78 11.08
CA VAL A 95 2.34 -1.16 10.62
C VAL A 95 3.57 -1.88 11.16
N ASN A 96 3.58 -2.18 12.47
CA ASN A 96 4.74 -2.84 13.10
C ASN A 96 4.88 -4.30 12.67
N ASN A 97 3.78 -5.00 12.40
CA ASN A 97 3.82 -6.34 11.84
C ASN A 97 4.33 -6.30 10.38
N GLY A 98 3.84 -5.37 9.56
CA GLY A 98 4.23 -5.19 8.16
C GLY A 98 5.73 -4.93 7.97
N LYS A 99 6.40 -4.27 8.92
CA LYS A 99 7.86 -4.07 8.87
C LYS A 99 8.68 -5.35 8.84
N LYS A 100 8.10 -6.47 9.27
CA LYS A 100 8.76 -7.78 9.30
C LYS A 100 8.51 -8.58 8.02
N ALA A 101 7.63 -8.09 7.16
CA ALA A 101 7.26 -8.75 5.91
C ALA A 101 8.22 -8.37 4.77
N PRO A 102 8.48 -9.26 3.82
CA PRO A 102 9.24 -8.93 2.61
C PRO A 102 8.43 -8.08 1.62
N LEU A 103 7.10 -8.03 1.74
CA LEU A 103 6.22 -7.18 0.95
C LEU A 103 6.39 -5.71 1.34
N LYS A 104 6.38 -4.81 0.38
CA LYS A 104 6.38 -3.36 0.65
C LYS A 104 4.97 -2.90 0.98
N PHE A 105 4.80 -2.29 2.15
CA PHE A 105 3.54 -1.66 2.57
C PHE A 105 3.65 -0.15 2.49
N PHE A 106 2.77 0.47 1.73
CA PHE A 106 2.53 1.91 1.72
C PHE A 106 1.25 2.15 2.53
N TRP A 107 1.45 2.52 3.79
CA TRP A 107 0.34 2.68 4.73
C TRP A 107 -0.36 4.01 4.56
N GLY A 108 -1.69 3.97 4.50
CA GLY A 108 -2.53 5.14 4.66
C GLY A 108 -2.99 5.34 6.11
N ILE A 109 -3.25 6.57 6.50
CA ILE A 109 -3.91 6.88 7.77
C ILE A 109 -5.42 6.73 7.54
N PRO A 110 -6.15 5.92 8.32
CA PRO A 110 -7.60 5.83 8.20
C PRO A 110 -8.28 7.19 8.39
N SER A 111 -9.10 7.58 7.42
CA SER A 111 -9.76 8.89 7.42
C SER A 111 -11.06 8.91 8.21
N CYS A 112 -11.83 7.84 8.08
CA CYS A 112 -13.19 7.73 8.63
C CYS A 112 -13.29 6.51 9.55
N VAL A 113 -13.11 6.73 10.86
CA VAL A 113 -13.26 5.71 11.90
C VAL A 113 -14.11 6.31 13.02
N PRO A 114 -15.42 5.99 13.03
CA PRO A 114 -16.17 5.13 12.10
C PRO A 114 -16.41 5.78 10.73
N ALA A 115 -16.89 4.98 9.77
CA ALA A 115 -17.23 5.45 8.42
C ALA A 115 -18.38 6.45 8.41
N THR A 116 -19.32 6.33 9.35
CA THR A 116 -20.49 7.21 9.48
C THR A 116 -20.77 7.55 10.95
N SER A 117 -21.43 8.66 11.19
CA SER A 117 -21.77 9.12 12.55
C SER A 117 -22.78 8.24 13.31
N PHE A 118 -23.47 7.33 12.63
CA PHE A 118 -24.42 6.40 13.24
C PHE A 118 -23.86 5.00 13.47
N ASP A 119 -22.64 4.72 13.04
CA ASP A 119 -21.95 3.48 13.34
C ASP A 119 -21.54 3.43 14.81
N LYS A 120 -21.43 2.21 15.34
CA LYS A 120 -20.98 1.95 16.71
C LYS A 120 -19.65 1.19 16.69
N PRO A 121 -18.53 1.88 16.50
CA PRO A 121 -17.22 1.26 16.47
C PRO A 121 -16.74 0.88 17.87
N GLY A 122 -15.75 0.00 17.94
CA GLY A 122 -15.01 -0.27 19.18
C GLY A 122 -14.06 0.88 19.54
N SER A 123 -13.64 1.67 18.56
CA SER A 123 -12.77 2.84 18.75
C SER A 123 -13.06 3.92 17.70
N ILE A 124 -12.60 5.13 17.96
CA ILE A 124 -12.72 6.30 17.09
C ILE A 124 -11.33 6.86 16.84
N LEU A 125 -11.04 7.31 15.62
CA LEU A 125 -9.86 8.11 15.32
C LEU A 125 -10.23 9.59 15.24
N SER A 126 -9.68 10.38 16.14
CA SER A 126 -9.86 11.84 16.17
C SER A 126 -8.91 12.55 15.19
N ILE A 127 -9.11 13.86 15.02
CA ILE A 127 -8.17 14.73 14.28
C ILE A 127 -6.78 14.69 14.95
N GLU A 128 -6.73 14.71 16.28
CA GLU A 128 -5.48 14.63 17.04
C GLU A 128 -4.75 13.31 16.85
N ASP A 129 -5.48 12.20 16.72
CA ASP A 129 -4.89 10.89 16.44
C ASP A 129 -4.34 10.84 15.03
N THR A 130 -5.05 11.41 14.06
CA THR A 130 -4.57 11.57 12.68
C THR A 130 -3.28 12.38 12.63
N ASP A 131 -3.19 13.51 13.34
CA ASP A 131 -1.97 14.34 13.42
C ASP A 131 -0.80 13.59 14.08
N LYS A 132 -1.08 12.81 15.15
CA LYS A 132 -0.07 11.96 15.78
C LYS A 132 0.47 10.91 14.81
N LEU A 133 -0.41 10.20 14.11
CA LEU A 133 0.00 9.19 13.13
C LEU A 133 0.81 9.81 12.00
N ALA A 134 0.37 10.94 11.43
CA ALA A 134 1.07 11.66 10.38
C ALA A 134 2.50 12.06 10.78
N LYS A 135 2.68 12.58 11.99
CA LYS A 135 3.99 12.97 12.54
C LYS A 135 4.99 11.83 12.64
N THR A 136 4.53 10.58 12.64
CA THR A 136 5.45 9.43 12.72
C THR A 136 6.27 9.22 11.44
N GLY A 137 5.85 9.80 10.32
CA GLY A 137 6.47 9.61 9.01
C GLY A 137 6.35 8.19 8.44
N LYS A 138 5.47 7.37 9.02
CA LYS A 138 5.26 5.97 8.60
C LYS A 138 4.16 5.83 7.54
N PHE A 139 3.42 6.90 7.30
CA PHE A 139 2.26 6.92 6.42
C PHE A 139 2.54 7.78 5.19
N THR A 140 1.98 7.40 4.06
CA THR A 140 2.22 8.05 2.76
C THR A 140 1.04 8.88 2.29
N MET A 141 -0.12 8.69 2.90
CA MET A 141 -1.37 9.34 2.49
C MET A 141 -2.41 9.27 3.61
N LEU A 142 -3.47 10.05 3.47
CA LEU A 142 -4.76 9.76 4.09
C LEU A 142 -5.44 8.70 3.23
N SER A 143 -5.99 7.66 3.86
CA SER A 143 -6.70 6.59 3.16
C SER A 143 -8.02 7.05 2.55
N GLU A 144 -8.81 6.14 2.03
CA GLU A 144 -10.08 6.46 1.41
C GLU A 144 -11.00 7.26 2.34
N VAL A 145 -11.62 8.30 1.80
CA VAL A 145 -12.56 9.14 2.54
C VAL A 145 -13.98 8.64 2.29
N MET A 146 -14.47 7.78 3.19
CA MET A 146 -15.79 7.15 3.05
C MET A 146 -16.95 8.09 3.38
N ASP A 147 -16.75 9.06 4.26
CA ASP A 147 -17.78 10.03 4.62
C ASP A 147 -17.93 11.14 3.56
N VAL A 148 -18.45 10.75 2.40
CA VAL A 148 -18.73 11.68 1.30
C VAL A 148 -19.71 12.79 1.70
N PRO A 149 -20.81 12.51 2.44
CA PRO A 149 -21.69 13.56 2.95
C PRO A 149 -20.96 14.57 3.84
N GLY A 150 -20.07 14.09 4.72
CA GLY A 150 -19.25 14.96 5.58
C GLY A 150 -18.35 15.88 4.77
N VAL A 151 -17.71 15.38 3.71
CA VAL A 151 -16.91 16.23 2.81
C VAL A 151 -17.78 17.30 2.12
N ILE A 152 -18.93 16.91 1.57
CA ILE A 152 -19.84 17.84 0.86
C ILE A 152 -20.37 18.91 1.81
N ASN A 153 -20.68 18.56 3.05
CA ASN A 153 -21.24 19.47 4.03
C ASN A 153 -20.18 20.19 4.87
N ASN A 154 -18.89 20.00 4.57
CA ASN A 154 -17.76 20.57 5.32
C ASN A 154 -17.77 20.18 6.81
N ASP A 155 -18.01 18.91 7.09
CA ASP A 155 -17.94 18.40 8.46
C ASP A 155 -16.55 18.66 9.05
N PRO A 156 -16.46 19.31 10.23
CA PRO A 156 -15.16 19.71 10.79
C PRO A 156 -14.21 18.53 11.08
N ASP A 157 -14.71 17.33 11.39
CA ASP A 157 -13.86 16.19 11.67
C ASP A 157 -13.17 15.68 10.40
N VAL A 158 -13.95 15.37 9.36
CA VAL A 158 -13.38 14.85 8.12
C VAL A 158 -12.51 15.88 7.40
N ILE A 159 -12.93 17.14 7.37
CA ILE A 159 -12.15 18.22 6.78
C ILE A 159 -10.85 18.46 7.56
N GLY A 160 -10.91 18.43 8.91
CA GLY A 160 -9.73 18.55 9.76
C GLY A 160 -8.67 17.47 9.48
N LYS A 161 -9.09 16.22 9.28
CA LYS A 161 -8.18 15.12 8.90
C LYS A 161 -7.57 15.30 7.52
N ILE A 162 -8.36 15.78 6.55
CA ILE A 162 -7.86 16.11 5.19
C ILE A 162 -6.81 17.23 5.25
N GLU A 163 -7.03 18.27 6.04
CA GLU A 163 -6.07 19.37 6.18
C GLU A 163 -4.77 18.91 6.87
N ILE A 164 -4.87 17.99 7.84
CA ILE A 164 -3.68 17.35 8.41
C ILE A 164 -2.88 16.60 7.35
N ALA A 165 -3.56 15.80 6.53
CA ALA A 165 -2.87 15.03 5.48
C ALA A 165 -2.17 15.91 4.44
N LYS A 166 -2.73 17.10 4.13
CA LYS A 166 -2.09 18.08 3.22
C LYS A 166 -0.85 18.71 3.80
N LYS A 167 -0.71 18.72 5.12
CA LYS A 167 0.42 19.35 5.82
C LYS A 167 1.67 18.47 5.81
N TYR A 168 1.52 17.18 5.77
CA TYR A 168 2.61 16.18 5.83
C TYR A 168 2.79 15.43 4.50
#